data_2bc2e2b4c29ca14653e0aa1a06aa0299
#
_entry.id   2bc2e2b4c29ca14653e0aa1a06aa0299
#
_cell.length_a   1.000
_cell.length_b   1.000
_cell.length_c   1.000
_cell.angle_alpha   90.00
_cell.angle_beta   90.00
_cell.angle_gamma   90.00
#
_symmetry.space_group_name_H-M   'P 1'
#
loop_
_entity.id
_entity.type
_entity.pdbx_description
1 polymer ?
#
loop_
_entity_poly.entity_id
_entity_poly.type
_entity_poly.pdbx_seq_one_letter_code
_entity_poly.pdbx_strand_id
1 'polypeptide(L)'
;MEHKPFVVVDREKNIGIIKQNNKVHSCIWRIGGMPKYAEEILAAVTELQQHPTAEQVFLEMKREHPSIALGTVYKHLNGLAEEGLLLRITEPGSPDRYDRTERHDHLICSRCGKITDVHLPDMQERIREALGQEILSYDLRIRYICPACREQKKDNIMEEKHHER
;
A
#
# COMPACT_ATOMS: atom_id res chain seq x y z
N MET A 1 -18.37 9.81 5.60
CA MET A 1 -17.82 9.74 6.98
C MET A 1 -16.92 8.52 7.01
N GLU A 2 -15.64 8.75 6.85
CA GLU A 2 -14.64 7.68 6.90
C GLU A 2 -14.43 7.29 8.36
N HIS A 3 -14.71 6.02 8.68
CA HIS A 3 -14.46 5.49 10.01
C HIS A 3 -12.97 5.20 10.14
N LYS A 4 -12.29 5.93 11.02
CA LYS A 4 -10.91 5.62 11.42
C LYS A 4 -10.84 4.18 11.95
N PRO A 5 -9.77 3.44 11.65
CA PRO A 5 -9.55 2.13 12.23
C PRO A 5 -9.49 2.26 13.76
N PHE A 6 -10.14 1.37 14.47
CA PHE A 6 -10.07 1.33 15.93
C PHE A 6 -9.69 -0.05 16.42
N VAL A 7 -8.87 -0.09 17.45
CA VAL A 7 -8.41 -1.33 18.07
C VAL A 7 -9.40 -1.77 19.13
N VAL A 8 -9.93 -2.99 19.00
CA VAL A 8 -10.69 -3.66 20.05
C VAL A 8 -9.79 -4.70 20.69
N VAL A 9 -9.56 -4.56 21.99
CA VAL A 9 -8.77 -5.55 22.74
C VAL A 9 -9.68 -6.68 23.23
N ASP A 10 -9.49 -7.89 22.75
CA ASP A 10 -10.06 -9.09 23.31
C ASP A 10 -9.21 -9.51 24.52
N ARG A 11 -9.70 -9.16 25.72
CA ARG A 11 -9.00 -9.40 26.98
C ARG A 11 -8.93 -10.88 27.38
N GLU A 12 -9.84 -11.70 26.87
CA GLU A 12 -9.85 -13.14 27.18
C GLU A 12 -8.79 -13.89 26.36
N LYS A 13 -8.57 -13.47 25.11
CA LYS A 13 -7.58 -14.08 24.21
C LYS A 13 -6.25 -13.37 24.19
N ASN A 14 -6.14 -12.26 24.89
CA ASN A 14 -4.93 -11.44 24.93
C ASN A 14 -4.47 -10.92 23.56
N ILE A 15 -5.41 -10.56 22.70
CA ILE A 15 -5.18 -10.11 21.32
C ILE A 15 -5.84 -8.77 21.07
N GLY A 16 -5.13 -7.90 20.34
CA GLY A 16 -5.72 -6.69 19.77
C GLY A 16 -6.37 -7.01 18.42
N ILE A 17 -7.61 -6.59 18.25
CA ILE A 17 -8.37 -6.76 17.02
C ILE A 17 -8.54 -5.38 16.40
N ILE A 18 -8.01 -5.16 15.21
CA ILE A 18 -8.29 -3.94 14.46
C ILE A 18 -9.59 -4.14 13.68
N LYS A 19 -10.56 -3.25 13.91
CA LYS A 19 -11.79 -3.20 13.13
C LYS A 19 -11.74 -2.00 12.20
N GLN A 20 -11.84 -2.26 10.90
CA GLN A 20 -12.01 -1.25 9.88
C GLN A 20 -13.17 -1.67 8.98
N ASN A 21 -14.13 -0.76 8.75
CA ASN A 21 -15.27 -0.97 7.86
C ASN A 21 -16.03 -2.30 8.10
N ASN A 22 -16.32 -2.65 9.36
CA ASN A 22 -16.99 -3.89 9.78
C ASN A 22 -16.24 -5.20 9.48
N LYS A 23 -15.00 -5.16 9.00
CA LYS A 23 -14.13 -6.33 8.87
C LYS A 23 -13.22 -6.46 10.08
N VAL A 24 -13.12 -7.66 10.60
CA VAL A 24 -12.23 -8.01 11.71
C VAL A 24 -10.93 -8.50 11.12
N HIS A 25 -9.86 -7.73 11.30
CA HIS A 25 -8.50 -8.19 11.05
C HIS A 25 -7.95 -8.71 12.38
N SER A 26 -7.83 -10.02 12.51
CA SER A 26 -7.26 -10.64 13.72
C SER A 26 -5.74 -10.46 13.69
N CYS A 27 -5.25 -9.53 14.48
CA CYS A 27 -3.81 -9.35 14.68
C CYS A 27 -3.47 -9.76 16.10
N ILE A 28 -2.65 -10.78 16.23
CA ILE A 28 -2.18 -11.29 17.50
C ILE A 28 -1.04 -10.39 17.98
N TRP A 29 -1.37 -9.25 18.58
CA TRP A 29 -0.42 -8.55 19.43
C TRP A 29 -0.48 -9.18 20.81
N ARG A 30 0.60 -9.82 21.25
CA ARG A 30 0.71 -10.28 22.64
C ARG A 30 0.61 -9.07 23.57
N ILE A 31 0.00 -9.25 24.74
CA ILE A 31 -0.17 -8.20 25.74
C ILE A 31 1.14 -7.49 26.02
N GLY A 32 1.17 -6.25 25.66
CA GLY A 32 2.24 -5.27 25.75
C GLY A 32 1.86 -4.00 25.00
N GLY A 33 0.72 -4.01 24.29
CA GLY A 33 0.28 -2.90 23.42
C GLY A 33 1.00 -2.90 22.07
N MET A 34 0.42 -2.21 21.11
CA MET A 34 1.08 -1.92 19.83
C MET A 34 2.38 -1.17 20.13
N PRO A 35 3.52 -1.50 19.47
CA PRO A 35 4.76 -0.74 19.67
C PRO A 35 4.51 0.76 19.45
N LYS A 36 5.17 1.60 20.25
CA LYS A 36 5.11 3.04 20.07
C LYS A 36 5.29 3.39 18.58
N TYR A 37 4.45 4.21 18.04
CA TYR A 37 4.37 4.64 16.64
C TYR A 37 3.74 3.66 15.64
N ALA A 38 3.52 2.38 15.94
CA ALA A 38 3.01 1.43 14.95
C ALA A 38 1.58 1.78 14.49
N GLU A 39 0.71 2.17 15.44
CA GLU A 39 -0.66 2.60 15.13
C GLU A 39 -0.69 3.88 14.29
N GLU A 40 0.15 4.84 14.64
CA GLU A 40 0.25 6.11 13.91
C GLU A 40 0.84 5.92 12.50
N ILE A 41 1.83 5.03 12.36
CA ILE A 41 2.40 4.66 11.05
C ILE A 41 1.35 3.95 10.18
N LEU A 42 0.56 3.04 10.76
CA LEU A 42 -0.54 2.39 10.05
C LEU A 42 -1.57 3.42 9.58
N ALA A 43 -1.95 4.36 10.45
CA ALA A 43 -2.86 5.45 10.10
C ALA A 43 -2.27 6.34 8.99
N ALA A 44 -1.00 6.73 9.09
CA ALA A 44 -0.32 7.55 8.09
C ALA A 44 -0.30 6.89 6.70
N VAL A 45 -0.03 5.59 6.60
CA VAL A 45 -0.09 4.86 5.32
C VAL A 45 -1.50 4.86 4.75
N THR A 46 -2.51 4.65 5.60
CA THR A 46 -3.92 4.59 5.18
C THR A 46 -4.44 5.97 4.72
N GLU A 47 -4.03 7.04 5.40
CA GLU A 47 -4.46 8.41 5.10
C GLU A 47 -3.78 8.97 3.84
N LEU A 48 -2.52 8.64 3.59
CA LEU A 48 -1.78 9.11 2.43
C LEU A 48 -2.33 8.58 1.09
N GLN A 49 -3.01 7.43 1.08
CA GLN A 49 -3.68 6.81 -0.10
C GLN A 49 -2.89 6.86 -1.42
N GLN A 50 -1.57 6.99 -1.36
CA GLN A 50 -0.67 7.20 -2.51
C GLN A 50 0.46 6.17 -2.58
N HIS A 51 0.30 5.03 -1.92
CA HIS A 51 1.34 4.00 -1.83
C HIS A 51 2.67 4.61 -1.37
N PRO A 52 2.74 5.17 -0.15
CA PRO A 52 3.91 5.90 0.31
C PRO A 52 5.12 4.98 0.45
N THR A 53 6.31 5.55 0.22
CA THR A 53 7.57 4.94 0.62
C THR A 53 7.81 5.13 2.11
N ALA A 54 8.76 4.39 2.67
CA ALA A 54 9.14 4.56 4.08
C ALA A 54 9.61 5.98 4.40
N GLU A 55 10.29 6.64 3.44
CA GLU A 55 10.74 8.03 3.58
C GLU A 55 9.57 9.02 3.62
N GLN A 56 8.52 8.78 2.81
CA GLN A 56 7.32 9.62 2.82
C GLN A 56 6.57 9.48 4.14
N VAL A 57 6.40 8.25 4.63
CA VAL A 57 5.82 8.00 5.95
C VAL A 57 6.69 8.63 7.06
N PHE A 58 8.00 8.52 6.95
CA PHE A 58 8.92 9.15 7.90
C PHE A 58 8.76 10.67 7.95
N LEU A 59 8.62 11.34 6.81
CA LEU A 59 8.42 12.78 6.75
C LEU A 59 7.09 13.19 7.40
N GLU A 60 6.05 12.40 7.23
CA GLU A 60 4.76 12.62 7.88
C GLU A 60 4.87 12.46 9.40
N MET A 61 5.42 11.33 9.84
CA MET A 61 5.63 11.04 11.25
C MET A 61 6.52 12.07 11.95
N LYS A 62 7.47 12.65 11.24
CA LYS A 62 8.40 13.64 11.81
C LYS A 62 7.74 14.96 12.17
N ARG A 63 6.55 15.27 11.66
CA ARG A 63 5.79 16.47 12.00
C ARG A 63 5.33 16.43 13.46
N GLU A 64 4.88 15.27 13.91
CA GLU A 64 4.39 15.08 15.29
C GLU A 64 5.48 14.51 16.22
N HIS A 65 6.42 13.78 15.66
CA HIS A 65 7.52 13.10 16.39
C HIS A 65 8.90 13.53 15.85
N PRO A 66 9.40 14.75 16.16
CA PRO A 66 10.66 15.26 15.64
C PRO A 66 11.89 14.38 15.92
N SER A 67 11.84 13.55 16.97
CA SER A 67 12.94 12.65 17.35
C SER A 67 12.87 11.26 16.73
N ILE A 68 11.83 10.94 15.94
CA ILE A 68 11.73 9.63 15.31
C ILE A 68 12.87 9.41 14.31
N ALA A 69 13.41 8.21 14.28
CA ALA A 69 14.44 7.82 13.31
C ALA A 69 13.81 7.06 12.13
N LEU A 70 14.36 7.24 10.93
CA LEU A 70 13.91 6.55 9.72
C LEU A 70 13.95 5.02 9.90
N GLY A 71 15.00 4.49 10.56
CA GLY A 71 15.10 3.05 10.87
C GLY A 71 13.95 2.53 11.74
N THR A 72 13.40 3.37 12.63
CA THR A 72 12.21 3.03 13.44
C THR A 72 10.98 2.88 12.53
N VAL A 73 10.81 3.79 11.56
CA VAL A 73 9.70 3.71 10.62
C VAL A 73 9.78 2.45 9.77
N TYR A 74 10.96 2.14 9.21
CA TYR A 74 11.19 0.89 8.45
C TYR A 74 10.86 -0.35 9.29
N LYS A 75 11.32 -0.39 10.55
CA LYS A 75 11.04 -1.51 11.45
C LYS A 75 9.54 -1.74 11.64
N HIS A 76 8.79 -0.66 11.87
CA HIS A 76 7.34 -0.76 12.06
C HIS A 76 6.60 -1.11 10.76
N LEU A 77 6.96 -0.49 9.63
CA LEU A 77 6.35 -0.81 8.33
C LEU A 77 6.56 -2.28 7.95
N ASN A 78 7.78 -2.81 8.14
CA ASN A 78 8.06 -4.22 7.89
C ASN A 78 7.27 -5.13 8.82
N GLY A 79 7.23 -4.84 10.13
CA GLY A 79 6.46 -5.62 11.08
C GLY A 79 4.96 -5.61 10.75
N LEU A 80 4.40 -4.46 10.41
CA LEU A 80 3.00 -4.34 10.00
C LEU A 80 2.70 -5.13 8.72
N ALA A 81 3.63 -5.16 7.77
CA ALA A 81 3.50 -5.95 6.55
C ALA A 81 3.64 -7.46 6.80
N GLU A 82 4.58 -7.89 7.65
CA GLU A 82 4.74 -9.29 8.07
C GLU A 82 3.50 -9.83 8.80
N GLU A 83 2.81 -8.97 9.54
CA GLU A 83 1.57 -9.30 10.23
C GLU A 83 0.31 -9.16 9.36
N GLY A 84 0.48 -8.77 8.10
CA GLY A 84 -0.61 -8.63 7.14
C GLY A 84 -1.54 -7.44 7.43
N LEU A 85 -1.07 -6.42 8.16
CA LEU A 85 -1.79 -5.16 8.41
C LEU A 85 -1.57 -4.13 7.31
N LEU A 86 -0.46 -4.25 6.60
CA LEU A 86 -0.14 -3.50 5.40
C LEU A 86 0.23 -4.46 4.27
N LEU A 87 0.04 -4.01 3.04
CA LEU A 87 0.66 -4.61 1.86
C LEU A 87 1.99 -3.92 1.59
N ARG A 88 3.00 -4.71 1.26
CA ARG A 88 4.28 -4.21 0.75
C ARG A 88 4.33 -4.45 -0.75
N ILE A 89 4.46 -3.38 -1.52
CA ILE A 89 4.57 -3.41 -2.97
C ILE A 89 6.03 -3.20 -3.34
N THR A 90 6.67 -4.24 -3.86
CA THR A 90 8.08 -4.22 -4.29
C THR A 90 8.13 -4.22 -5.81
N GLU A 91 8.82 -3.23 -6.40
CA GLU A 91 9.07 -3.13 -7.83
C GLU A 91 10.57 -3.00 -8.08
N PRO A 92 11.14 -3.77 -9.05
CA PRO A 92 12.57 -3.71 -9.35
C PRO A 92 13.04 -2.29 -9.67
N GLY A 93 14.11 -1.85 -9.00
CA GLY A 93 14.70 -0.53 -9.21
C GLY A 93 13.93 0.65 -8.60
N SER A 94 12.90 0.37 -7.82
CA SER A 94 12.11 1.39 -7.11
C SER A 94 12.10 1.10 -5.60
N PRO A 95 11.96 2.13 -4.75
CA PRO A 95 11.74 1.91 -3.32
C PRO A 95 10.45 1.12 -3.08
N ASP A 96 10.47 0.30 -2.03
CA ASP A 96 9.25 -0.37 -1.56
C ASP A 96 8.18 0.66 -1.18
N ARG A 97 6.95 0.30 -1.47
CA ARG A 97 5.78 1.10 -1.12
C ARG A 97 4.87 0.29 -0.21
N TYR A 98 4.10 0.99 0.61
CA TYR A 98 3.20 0.38 1.57
C TYR A 98 1.77 0.82 1.28
N ASP A 99 0.83 -0.08 1.53
CA ASP A 99 -0.56 0.12 1.19
C ASP A 99 -1.49 -0.57 2.18
N ARG A 100 -2.77 -0.19 2.13
CA ARG A 100 -3.82 -0.83 2.90
C ARG A 100 -4.10 -2.24 2.39
N THR A 101 -4.65 -3.09 3.23
CA THR A 101 -4.96 -4.48 2.90
C THR A 101 -6.35 -4.68 2.28
N GLU A 102 -7.18 -3.64 2.20
CA GLU A 102 -8.45 -3.72 1.50
C GLU A 102 -8.22 -4.02 0.02
N ARG A 103 -8.98 -4.98 -0.53
CA ARG A 103 -8.78 -5.41 -1.90
C ARG A 103 -9.05 -4.27 -2.89
N HIS A 104 -8.08 -3.95 -3.66
CA HIS A 104 -8.12 -3.10 -4.84
C HIS A 104 -7.00 -3.52 -5.80
N ASP A 105 -7.11 -3.09 -7.04
CA ASP A 105 -6.17 -3.46 -8.09
C ASP A 105 -5.24 -2.28 -8.39
N HIS A 106 -4.05 -2.55 -8.94
CA HIS A 106 -3.04 -1.53 -9.16
C HIS A 106 -2.70 -1.36 -10.64
N LEU A 107 -2.64 -0.12 -11.10
CA LEU A 107 -2.00 0.27 -12.36
C LEU A 107 -0.60 0.78 -12.07
N ILE A 108 0.42 0.15 -12.63
CA ILE A 108 1.83 0.53 -12.43
C ILE A 108 2.39 1.05 -13.74
N CYS A 109 2.76 2.33 -13.79
CA CYS A 109 3.40 2.88 -14.97
C CYS A 109 4.81 2.35 -15.13
N SER A 110 5.09 1.63 -16.22
CA SER A 110 6.41 1.06 -16.50
C SER A 110 7.48 2.11 -16.80
N ARG A 111 7.10 3.39 -16.97
CA ARG A 111 8.05 4.46 -17.29
C ARG A 111 8.44 5.30 -16.08
N CYS A 112 7.49 5.70 -15.22
CA CYS A 112 7.74 6.56 -14.08
C CYS A 112 7.51 5.88 -12.73
N GLY A 113 7.09 4.62 -12.71
CA GLY A 113 6.83 3.88 -11.48
C GLY A 113 5.59 4.33 -10.70
N LYS A 114 4.80 5.29 -11.23
CA LYS A 114 3.57 5.73 -10.55
C LYS A 114 2.62 4.57 -10.39
N ILE A 115 2.16 4.36 -9.17
CA ILE A 115 1.09 3.40 -8.83
C ILE A 115 -0.21 4.20 -8.70
N THR A 116 -1.31 3.60 -9.17
CA THR A 116 -2.65 4.20 -9.10
C THR A 116 -3.64 3.07 -8.82
N ASP A 117 -4.50 3.26 -7.82
CA ASP A 117 -5.58 2.34 -7.51
C ASP A 117 -6.59 2.29 -8.65
N VAL A 118 -7.11 1.11 -8.90
CA VAL A 118 -8.21 0.88 -9.80
C VAL A 118 -9.14 -0.18 -9.20
N HIS A 119 -10.44 0.01 -9.39
CA HIS A 119 -11.45 -0.94 -8.97
C HIS A 119 -11.98 -1.66 -10.20
N LEU A 120 -11.51 -2.87 -10.41
CA LEU A 120 -12.00 -3.75 -11.47
C LEU A 120 -13.05 -4.72 -10.91
N PRO A 121 -13.95 -5.25 -11.77
CA PRO A 121 -14.84 -6.31 -11.37
C PRO A 121 -14.06 -7.48 -10.75
N ASP A 122 -14.65 -8.13 -9.74
CA ASP A 122 -14.03 -9.28 -9.12
C ASP A 122 -13.83 -10.40 -10.15
N MET A 123 -12.62 -10.90 -10.25
CA MET A 123 -12.24 -11.96 -11.18
C MET A 123 -12.07 -13.32 -10.49
N GLN A 124 -12.33 -13.43 -9.20
CA GLN A 124 -12.08 -14.64 -8.42
C GLN A 124 -12.78 -15.85 -9.03
N GLU A 125 -14.08 -15.70 -9.37
CA GLU A 125 -14.85 -16.77 -9.98
C GLU A 125 -14.30 -17.21 -11.34
N ARG A 126 -13.98 -16.25 -12.20
CA ARG A 126 -13.40 -16.52 -13.53
C ARG A 126 -12.05 -17.24 -13.45
N ILE A 127 -11.23 -16.85 -12.48
CA ILE A 127 -9.93 -17.47 -12.24
C ILE A 127 -10.14 -18.89 -11.69
N ARG A 128 -11.07 -19.07 -10.76
CA ARG A 128 -11.45 -20.37 -10.22
C ARG A 128 -11.90 -21.33 -11.29
N GLU A 129 -12.80 -20.89 -12.18
CA GLU A 129 -13.30 -21.69 -13.31
C GLU A 129 -12.16 -22.08 -14.27
N ALA A 130 -11.28 -21.12 -14.59
CA ALA A 130 -10.16 -21.35 -15.50
C ALA A 130 -9.10 -22.32 -14.94
N LEU A 131 -8.87 -22.29 -13.63
CA LEU A 131 -7.86 -23.12 -12.98
C LEU A 131 -8.41 -24.45 -12.45
N GLY A 132 -9.73 -24.58 -12.26
CA GLY A 132 -10.34 -25.73 -11.61
C GLY A 132 -9.92 -25.91 -10.15
N GLN A 133 -9.48 -24.83 -9.49
CA GLN A 133 -8.94 -24.80 -8.14
C GLN A 133 -9.68 -23.75 -7.28
N GLU A 134 -9.82 -24.02 -5.99
CA GLU A 134 -10.29 -23.01 -5.06
C GLU A 134 -9.21 -21.94 -4.86
N ILE A 135 -9.61 -20.67 -4.96
CA ILE A 135 -8.72 -19.51 -4.82
C ILE A 135 -9.06 -18.78 -3.53
N LEU A 136 -8.08 -18.60 -2.67
CA LEU A 136 -8.24 -17.87 -1.42
C LEU A 136 -8.19 -16.35 -1.65
N SER A 137 -7.28 -15.90 -2.51
CA SER A 137 -7.11 -14.48 -2.87
C SER A 137 -6.33 -14.35 -4.19
N TYR A 138 -6.36 -13.17 -4.78
CA TYR A 138 -5.49 -12.81 -5.89
C TYR A 138 -5.09 -11.33 -5.77
N ASP A 139 -3.96 -10.98 -6.39
CA ASP A 139 -3.43 -9.62 -6.48
C ASP A 139 -3.22 -9.30 -7.97
N LEU A 140 -3.86 -8.22 -8.44
CA LEU A 140 -3.78 -7.81 -9.84
C LEU A 140 -2.97 -6.52 -9.97
N ARG A 141 -1.83 -6.63 -10.65
CA ARG A 141 -0.94 -5.53 -10.98
C ARG A 141 -0.84 -5.39 -12.49
N ILE A 142 -1.39 -4.32 -13.02
CA ILE A 142 -1.42 -4.06 -14.46
C ILE A 142 -0.33 -3.05 -14.79
N ARG A 143 0.59 -3.45 -15.67
CA ARG A 143 1.63 -2.55 -16.19
C ARG A 143 1.11 -1.79 -17.39
N TYR A 144 1.31 -0.47 -17.39
CA TYR A 144 0.86 0.42 -18.45
C TYR A 144 1.80 1.61 -18.62
N ILE A 145 1.53 2.49 -19.55
CA ILE A 145 2.19 3.81 -19.66
C ILE A 145 1.14 4.87 -19.33
N CYS A 146 1.38 5.64 -18.27
CA CYS A 146 0.43 6.65 -17.83
C CYS A 146 0.28 7.80 -18.86
N PRO A 147 -0.84 8.54 -18.85
CA PRO A 147 -1.08 9.63 -19.82
C PRO A 147 0.06 10.64 -19.87
N ALA A 148 0.54 11.11 -18.73
CA ALA A 148 1.65 12.07 -18.68
C ALA A 148 2.93 11.54 -19.36
N CYS A 149 3.27 10.26 -19.16
CA CYS A 149 4.41 9.65 -19.83
C CYS A 149 4.20 9.41 -21.34
N ARG A 150 2.95 9.28 -21.79
CA ARG A 150 2.63 9.18 -23.21
C ARG A 150 2.78 10.54 -23.91
N GLU A 151 2.34 11.60 -23.26
CA GLU A 151 2.45 12.97 -23.79
C GLU A 151 3.90 13.40 -23.93
N GLN A 152 4.73 13.19 -22.90
CA GLN A 152 6.18 13.49 -22.98
C GLN A 152 6.90 12.78 -24.14
N LYS A 153 6.42 11.61 -24.56
CA LYS A 153 6.99 10.91 -25.72
C LYS A 153 6.61 11.60 -27.04
N LYS A 154 5.44 12.24 -27.12
CA LYS A 154 5.00 12.97 -28.33
C LYS A 154 5.82 14.24 -28.50
N ASP A 155 6.10 14.94 -27.40
CA ASP A 155 6.86 16.20 -27.44
C ASP A 155 8.31 15.96 -27.88
N ASN A 156 8.98 14.96 -27.34
CA ASN A 156 10.34 14.57 -27.73
C ASN A 156 10.44 14.17 -29.22
N ILE A 157 9.43 13.49 -29.78
CA ILE A 157 9.41 13.09 -31.20
C ILE A 157 9.19 14.30 -32.12
N MET A 158 8.47 15.32 -31.64
CA MET A 158 8.29 16.56 -32.41
C MET A 158 9.54 17.45 -32.42
N GLU A 159 10.30 17.50 -31.32
CA GLU A 159 11.55 18.25 -31.25
C GLU A 159 12.66 17.64 -32.13
N GLU A 160 12.78 16.29 -32.17
CA GLU A 160 13.74 15.62 -33.06
C GLU A 160 13.46 15.88 -34.54
N LYS A 161 12.20 16.00 -34.95
CA LYS A 161 11.82 16.31 -36.35
C LYS A 161 12.06 17.78 -36.78
N HIS A 162 12.24 18.70 -35.84
CA HIS A 162 12.56 20.09 -36.13
C HIS A 162 14.05 20.36 -36.23
N HIS A 163 14.92 19.44 -35.84
CA HIS A 163 16.37 19.57 -35.89
C HIS A 163 16.98 18.99 -37.19
N GLU A 164 16.17 18.31 -38.02
CA GLU A 164 16.62 17.73 -39.32
C GLU A 164 16.18 18.55 -40.54
N ARG A 165 15.91 19.85 -40.38
CA ARG A 165 15.64 20.73 -41.52
C ARG A 165 16.63 21.89 -41.61
#